data_06145fae91fda8e9011ec467d0a7d861
#
_entry.id   06145fae91fda8e9011ec467d0a7d861
#
_cell.length_a   1.000
_cell.length_b   1.000
_cell.length_c   1.000
_cell.angle_alpha   90.00
_cell.angle_beta   90.00
_cell.angle_gamma   90.00
#
_symmetry.space_group_name_H-M   'P 1'
#
loop_
_entity.id
_entity.type
_entity.pdbx_description
1 polymer ?
#
loop_
_entity_poly.entity_id
_entity_poly.type
_entity_poly.pdbx_seq_one_letter_code
_entity_poly.pdbx_strand_id
1 'polypeptide(L)'
;MDPQTKKYPEANRELMKQFNEGMLVFNYIGHNDSEVGFTGEGLFSRYEMDHLTNTRLPLFITITCDYCQFDAEDVSAGENVFLNPSAGAIALITTTRVVYTDGNDKINRRLMKRLLERDSNGSPLRIGDVLKLAKRDFNTEIDKNKLNYVLIGDPALKLAYPEHSIQVTRINGNSGEKNIEMIPGKNYTVEGEIRSHQNELLSDFNGYIYYNLYDKEKQFTTLAHQDKKTWTYTHRPDLLTTGKGTIQNGTFRITVTLPIDNSHSGKSGLLNLYAYDESGREANGYTDKLIVSTAVEPITEDIQGPDIEFAGINDDSFTEGILVNNPATFVCKFSDPSGIWSGNSLGKQMTLSLDGACIEENVARYYKPIAESEIPEGEFIYPLPRLSNGLHTLTFKVFDTLGNSSEVTIAFEVKENSETYTISLEEEPATERATISCQDQNGNDVTESKHTRISVTNTLGEEIWSYETTENNLFPLTWNLQDNNGKRVSAGQYYCKGYFETS
;
A
#
# COMPACT_ATOMS: atom_id res chain seq x y z
N MET A 1 1.18 -19.25 18.83
CA MET A 1 -0.05 -19.29 19.66
C MET A 1 0.36 -19.06 21.11
N ASP A 2 -0.22 -18.09 21.76
CA ASP A 2 -0.05 -17.87 23.19
C ASP A 2 -0.58 -19.08 23.97
N PRO A 3 0.23 -19.73 24.83
CA PRO A 3 -0.19 -20.92 25.54
C PRO A 3 -1.32 -20.71 26.56
N GLN A 4 -1.47 -19.47 27.06
CA GLN A 4 -2.47 -19.11 28.07
C GLN A 4 -3.81 -18.74 27.46
N THR A 5 -3.78 -17.87 26.44
CA THR A 5 -4.99 -17.34 25.80
C THR A 5 -5.43 -18.17 24.60
N LYS A 6 -4.55 -19.02 24.05
CA LYS A 6 -4.72 -19.77 22.79
C LYS A 6 -5.03 -18.87 21.59
N LYS A 7 -4.60 -17.62 21.64
CA LYS A 7 -4.72 -16.61 20.59
C LYS A 7 -3.41 -16.47 19.81
N TYR A 8 -3.47 -15.74 18.70
CA TYR A 8 -2.33 -15.45 17.83
C TYR A 8 -2.06 -13.94 17.79
N PRO A 9 -1.48 -13.33 18.85
CA PRO A 9 -1.32 -11.88 18.96
C PRO A 9 -0.46 -11.30 17.83
N GLU A 10 0.55 -12.03 17.37
CA GLU A 10 1.39 -11.59 16.25
C GLU A 10 0.60 -11.54 14.94
N ALA A 11 -0.25 -12.54 14.68
CA ALA A 11 -1.09 -12.55 13.49
C ALA A 11 -2.17 -11.45 13.56
N ASN A 12 -2.72 -11.17 14.74
CA ASN A 12 -3.64 -10.06 14.95
C ASN A 12 -2.95 -8.72 14.65
N ARG A 13 -1.76 -8.49 15.21
CA ARG A 13 -1.00 -7.25 14.98
C ARG A 13 -0.67 -7.06 13.51
N GLU A 14 -0.22 -8.10 12.80
CA GLU A 14 0.07 -8.02 11.37
C GLU A 14 -1.20 -7.77 10.56
N LEU A 15 -2.31 -8.40 10.92
CA LEU A 15 -3.60 -8.17 10.27
C LEU A 15 -4.06 -6.71 10.42
N MET A 16 -3.98 -6.14 11.62
CA MET A 16 -4.35 -4.73 11.87
C MET A 16 -3.45 -3.77 11.10
N LYS A 17 -2.14 -4.08 10.99
CA LYS A 17 -1.22 -3.32 10.16
C LYS A 17 -1.64 -3.35 8.70
N GLN A 18 -1.97 -4.52 8.15
CA GLN A 18 -2.43 -4.67 6.77
C GLN A 18 -3.75 -3.92 6.50
N PHE A 19 -4.68 -3.88 7.46
CA PHE A 19 -5.89 -3.06 7.35
C PHE A 19 -5.54 -1.57 7.22
N ASN A 20 -4.65 -1.07 8.07
CA ASN A 20 -4.27 0.34 8.07
C ASN A 20 -3.49 0.75 6.81
N GLU A 21 -2.68 -0.16 6.26
CA GLU A 21 -1.99 0.05 4.97
C GLU A 21 -2.93 0.01 3.78
N GLY A 22 -4.08 -0.65 3.93
CA GLY A 22 -5.11 -0.83 2.93
C GLY A 22 -4.99 -2.14 2.16
N MET A 23 -6.13 -2.72 1.86
CA MET A 23 -6.27 -3.95 1.08
C MET A 23 -7.49 -3.86 0.16
N LEU A 24 -7.46 -4.56 -0.97
CA LEU A 24 -8.59 -4.59 -1.89
C LEU A 24 -9.68 -5.56 -1.41
N VAL A 25 -9.28 -6.71 -0.89
CA VAL A 25 -10.17 -7.78 -0.44
C VAL A 25 -9.63 -8.38 0.85
N PHE A 26 -10.49 -8.47 1.85
CA PHE A 26 -10.28 -9.30 3.03
C PHE A 26 -11.11 -10.57 2.90
N ASN A 27 -10.48 -11.73 2.89
CA ASN A 27 -11.15 -13.02 2.79
C ASN A 27 -10.84 -13.89 4.01
N TYR A 28 -11.86 -14.14 4.82
CA TYR A 28 -11.77 -15.00 6.00
C TYR A 28 -12.63 -16.25 5.84
N ILE A 29 -12.08 -17.40 6.15
CA ILE A 29 -12.78 -18.68 6.27
C ILE A 29 -12.45 -19.31 7.62
N GLY A 30 -13.46 -19.55 8.46
CA GLY A 30 -13.25 -20.06 9.82
C GLY A 30 -14.52 -20.03 10.66
N HIS A 31 -14.34 -19.96 11.98
CA HIS A 31 -15.43 -19.85 12.94
C HIS A 31 -15.67 -18.41 13.36
N ASN A 32 -16.93 -18.09 13.64
CA ASN A 32 -17.37 -16.80 14.13
C ASN A 32 -18.41 -16.96 15.24
N ASP A 33 -18.46 -15.95 16.07
CA ASP A 33 -19.58 -15.64 16.96
C ASP A 33 -20.14 -14.28 16.53
N SER A 34 -21.45 -14.17 16.39
CA SER A 34 -22.11 -12.97 15.85
C SER A 34 -21.84 -11.71 16.68
N GLU A 35 -21.62 -11.85 17.98
CA GLU A 35 -21.38 -10.74 18.90
C GLU A 35 -19.89 -10.41 19.05
N VAL A 36 -19.02 -11.42 18.98
CA VAL A 36 -17.60 -11.29 19.32
C VAL A 36 -16.70 -11.19 18.09
N GLY A 37 -17.12 -11.70 16.93
CA GLY A 37 -16.32 -11.75 15.71
C GLY A 37 -15.60 -13.09 15.52
N PHE A 38 -14.43 -13.10 14.92
CA PHE A 38 -13.68 -14.32 14.59
C PHE A 38 -13.08 -14.98 15.82
N THR A 39 -13.88 -15.83 16.46
CA THR A 39 -13.61 -16.36 17.81
C THR A 39 -12.61 -17.50 17.86
N GLY A 40 -12.55 -18.33 16.81
CA GLY A 40 -11.74 -19.54 16.85
C GLY A 40 -10.26 -19.28 17.10
N GLU A 41 -9.73 -18.25 16.50
CA GLU A 41 -8.31 -17.88 16.53
C GLU A 41 -8.04 -16.57 17.28
N GLY A 42 -9.09 -15.82 17.63
CA GLY A 42 -8.97 -14.49 18.25
C GLY A 42 -8.20 -13.49 17.40
N LEU A 43 -8.37 -13.57 16.07
CA LEU A 43 -7.65 -12.75 15.11
C LEU A 43 -8.26 -11.37 14.93
N PHE A 44 -9.58 -11.27 14.99
CA PHE A 44 -10.31 -10.05 14.71
C PHE A 44 -11.63 -10.06 15.47
N SER A 45 -11.64 -9.41 16.60
CA SER A 45 -12.79 -9.29 17.48
C SER A 45 -13.49 -7.95 17.31
N ARG A 46 -14.61 -7.77 17.99
CA ARG A 46 -15.33 -6.50 18.04
C ARG A 46 -14.44 -5.34 18.48
N TYR A 47 -13.51 -5.60 19.41
CA TYR A 47 -12.57 -4.59 19.85
C TYR A 47 -11.72 -4.05 18.68
N GLU A 48 -11.15 -4.92 17.86
CA GLU A 48 -10.36 -4.49 16.68
C GLU A 48 -11.26 -3.79 15.65
N MET A 49 -12.50 -4.26 15.44
CA MET A 49 -13.45 -3.65 14.51
C MET A 49 -13.77 -2.20 14.89
N ASP A 50 -13.97 -1.94 16.20
CA ASP A 50 -14.25 -0.60 16.73
C ASP A 50 -13.03 0.34 16.63
N HIS A 51 -11.82 -0.21 16.54
CA HIS A 51 -10.56 0.54 16.49
C HIS A 51 -9.91 0.55 15.10
N LEU A 52 -10.64 0.16 14.04
CA LEU A 52 -10.17 0.31 12.68
C LEU A 52 -9.97 1.78 12.32
N THR A 53 -8.88 2.06 11.59
CA THR A 53 -8.52 3.39 11.12
C THR A 53 -8.23 3.42 9.60
N ASN A 54 -8.58 2.35 8.90
CA ASN A 54 -8.32 2.21 7.48
C ASN A 54 -9.18 3.17 6.66
N THR A 55 -8.55 4.02 5.87
CA THR A 55 -9.21 4.91 4.91
C THR A 55 -9.49 4.25 3.56
N ARG A 56 -8.78 3.15 3.26
CA ARG A 56 -9.02 2.31 2.07
C ARG A 56 -9.90 1.14 2.49
N LEU A 57 -11.16 1.18 2.08
CA LEU A 57 -12.17 0.23 2.51
C LEU A 57 -12.16 -1.03 1.63
N PRO A 58 -11.80 -2.22 2.16
CA PRO A 58 -11.80 -3.46 1.42
C PRO A 58 -13.22 -4.03 1.20
N LEU A 59 -13.34 -4.91 0.21
CA LEU A 59 -14.44 -5.87 0.18
C LEU A 59 -14.17 -6.96 1.23
N PHE A 60 -15.06 -7.12 2.21
CA PHE A 60 -15.03 -8.24 3.14
C PHE A 60 -15.75 -9.46 2.55
N ILE A 61 -15.05 -10.57 2.49
CA ILE A 61 -15.61 -11.89 2.16
C ILE A 61 -15.46 -12.76 3.41
N THR A 62 -16.55 -12.95 4.15
CA THR A 62 -16.53 -13.70 5.41
C THR A 62 -17.27 -15.02 5.25
N ILE A 63 -16.49 -16.09 5.13
CA ILE A 63 -16.98 -17.46 4.94
C ILE A 63 -17.05 -18.14 6.30
N THR A 64 -18.02 -17.72 7.09
CA THR A 64 -18.23 -18.17 8.48
C THR A 64 -19.71 -18.10 8.84
N CYS A 65 -20.11 -18.55 10.03
CA CYS A 65 -21.51 -18.54 10.47
C CYS A 65 -21.92 -17.15 10.95
N ASP A 66 -23.15 -16.74 10.69
CA ASP A 66 -23.89 -15.63 11.34
C ASP A 66 -23.12 -14.30 11.48
N TYR A 67 -22.14 -14.04 10.62
CA TYR A 67 -21.30 -12.84 10.76
C TYR A 67 -22.07 -11.53 10.62
N CYS A 68 -23.13 -11.51 9.81
CA CYS A 68 -24.00 -10.36 9.63
C CYS A 68 -25.47 -10.78 9.77
N GLN A 69 -25.86 -11.19 10.97
CA GLN A 69 -27.26 -11.51 11.30
C GLN A 69 -28.03 -10.23 11.64
N PHE A 70 -28.29 -9.41 10.63
CA PHE A 70 -28.88 -8.07 10.75
C PHE A 70 -30.33 -8.03 11.25
N ASP A 71 -30.96 -9.18 11.49
CA ASP A 71 -32.31 -9.31 12.07
C ASP A 71 -32.27 -9.82 13.53
N ALA A 72 -31.09 -9.84 14.16
CA ALA A 72 -30.93 -10.06 15.59
C ALA A 72 -31.25 -8.78 16.38
N GLU A 73 -31.44 -8.93 17.72
CA GLU A 73 -31.66 -7.80 18.62
C GLU A 73 -30.37 -6.96 18.78
N ASP A 74 -29.20 -7.62 18.80
CA ASP A 74 -27.91 -6.98 18.96
C ASP A 74 -27.24 -6.74 17.59
N VAL A 75 -26.45 -5.67 17.50
CA VAL A 75 -25.68 -5.34 16.33
C VAL A 75 -24.64 -6.42 16.06
N SER A 76 -24.69 -7.05 14.90
CA SER A 76 -23.76 -8.11 14.50
C SER A 76 -22.37 -7.54 14.15
N ALA A 77 -21.35 -8.41 14.18
CA ALA A 77 -19.99 -8.04 13.79
C ALA A 77 -19.89 -7.48 12.36
N GLY A 78 -20.69 -8.02 11.43
CA GLY A 78 -20.75 -7.52 10.06
C GLY A 78 -21.33 -6.11 9.96
N GLU A 79 -22.40 -5.82 10.70
CA GLU A 79 -22.96 -4.47 10.77
C GLU A 79 -21.96 -3.49 11.37
N ASN A 80 -21.26 -3.89 12.43
CA ASN A 80 -20.27 -3.04 13.08
C ASN A 80 -19.16 -2.60 12.11
N VAL A 81 -18.64 -3.53 11.30
CA VAL A 81 -17.60 -3.21 10.30
C VAL A 81 -18.16 -2.38 9.15
N PHE A 82 -19.39 -2.65 8.71
CA PHE A 82 -19.99 -1.96 7.55
C PHE A 82 -20.50 -0.56 7.88
N LEU A 83 -21.03 -0.37 9.09
CA LEU A 83 -21.60 0.90 9.53
C LEU A 83 -20.59 1.81 10.24
N ASN A 84 -19.33 1.41 10.34
CA ASN A 84 -18.28 2.24 10.92
C ASN A 84 -18.13 3.53 10.08
N PRO A 85 -18.32 4.73 10.68
CA PRO A 85 -18.34 5.98 9.91
C PRO A 85 -16.95 6.43 9.44
N SER A 86 -15.89 5.90 10.02
CA SER A 86 -14.52 6.37 9.79
C SER A 86 -13.61 5.33 9.14
N ALA A 87 -14.02 4.06 9.11
CA ALA A 87 -13.18 2.96 8.66
C ALA A 87 -14.04 1.74 8.28
N GLY A 88 -13.46 0.53 8.19
CA GLY A 88 -14.20 -0.72 8.02
C GLY A 88 -14.19 -1.26 6.60
N ALA A 89 -15.36 -1.57 6.03
CA ALA A 89 -15.49 -2.22 4.73
C ALA A 89 -16.43 -1.47 3.79
N ILE A 90 -16.12 -1.48 2.48
CA ILE A 90 -17.02 -0.86 1.47
C ILE A 90 -18.22 -1.73 1.16
N ALA A 91 -18.10 -3.02 1.32
CA ALA A 91 -19.17 -4.00 1.16
C ALA A 91 -18.80 -5.33 1.83
N LEU A 92 -19.79 -6.16 2.13
CA LEU A 92 -19.61 -7.50 2.67
C LEU A 92 -20.26 -8.54 1.75
N ILE A 93 -19.53 -9.60 1.41
CA ILE A 93 -20.12 -10.87 0.99
C ILE A 93 -20.02 -11.80 2.19
N THR A 94 -21.13 -12.05 2.86
CA THR A 94 -21.15 -12.59 4.21
C THR A 94 -22.33 -13.53 4.43
N THR A 95 -22.48 -14.06 5.64
CA THR A 95 -23.59 -14.95 5.99
C THR A 95 -24.51 -14.32 7.04
N THR A 96 -25.80 -14.66 6.91
CA THR A 96 -26.84 -14.25 7.86
C THR A 96 -27.32 -15.39 8.74
N ARG A 97 -26.82 -16.61 8.52
CA ARG A 97 -27.19 -17.85 9.22
C ARG A 97 -26.03 -18.82 9.24
N VAL A 98 -26.18 -19.85 10.07
CA VAL A 98 -25.22 -20.96 10.14
C VAL A 98 -24.96 -21.58 8.78
N VAL A 99 -23.70 -21.85 8.48
CA VAL A 99 -23.21 -22.49 7.27
C VAL A 99 -22.27 -23.64 7.60
N TYR A 100 -22.05 -24.53 6.63
CA TYR A 100 -21.30 -25.78 6.83
C TYR A 100 -20.04 -25.79 5.98
N THR A 101 -18.98 -26.39 6.51
CA THR A 101 -17.61 -26.37 5.97
C THR A 101 -17.51 -26.76 4.49
N ASP A 102 -18.17 -27.85 4.05
CA ASP A 102 -18.09 -28.31 2.66
C ASP A 102 -18.69 -27.33 1.66
N GLY A 103 -19.79 -26.67 2.04
CA GLY A 103 -20.38 -25.63 1.24
C GLY A 103 -19.56 -24.34 1.24
N ASN A 104 -18.95 -24.03 2.38
CA ASN A 104 -18.09 -22.86 2.54
C ASN A 104 -16.88 -22.90 1.62
N ASP A 105 -16.13 -24.00 1.57
CA ASP A 105 -14.99 -24.14 0.65
C ASP A 105 -15.42 -23.98 -0.82
N LYS A 106 -16.54 -24.62 -1.19
CA LYS A 106 -17.05 -24.55 -2.57
C LYS A 106 -17.44 -23.15 -2.98
N ILE A 107 -18.16 -22.39 -2.15
CA ILE A 107 -18.57 -21.03 -2.50
C ILE A 107 -17.40 -20.07 -2.50
N ASN A 108 -16.46 -20.21 -1.54
CA ASN A 108 -15.27 -19.37 -1.49
C ASN A 108 -14.42 -19.49 -2.76
N ARG A 109 -14.12 -20.70 -3.20
CA ARG A 109 -13.38 -20.94 -4.45
C ARG A 109 -14.06 -20.30 -5.66
N ARG A 110 -15.40 -20.35 -5.71
CA ARG A 110 -16.15 -19.74 -6.81
C ARG A 110 -16.15 -18.22 -6.74
N LEU A 111 -16.34 -17.65 -5.54
CA LEU A 111 -16.23 -16.21 -5.33
C LEU A 111 -14.86 -15.69 -5.78
N MET A 112 -13.79 -16.29 -5.27
CA MET A 112 -12.42 -15.88 -5.61
C MET A 112 -12.12 -16.02 -7.11
N LYS A 113 -12.64 -17.07 -7.76
CA LYS A 113 -12.52 -17.21 -9.21
C LYS A 113 -13.24 -16.09 -9.95
N ARG A 114 -14.52 -15.82 -9.60
CA ARG A 114 -15.36 -14.82 -10.28
C ARG A 114 -14.91 -13.39 -10.00
N LEU A 115 -14.31 -13.15 -8.85
CA LEU A 115 -13.90 -11.81 -8.41
C LEU A 115 -12.88 -11.16 -9.36
N LEU A 116 -12.02 -11.96 -9.99
CA LEU A 116 -10.98 -11.49 -10.91
C LEU A 116 -11.38 -11.63 -12.39
N GLU A 117 -12.61 -12.09 -12.67
CA GLU A 117 -13.12 -12.14 -14.04
C GLU A 117 -13.52 -10.76 -14.54
N ARG A 118 -13.41 -10.57 -15.85
CA ARG A 118 -13.80 -9.35 -16.55
C ARG A 118 -15.02 -9.58 -17.42
N ASP A 119 -15.80 -8.54 -17.63
CA ASP A 119 -16.89 -8.55 -18.59
C ASP A 119 -16.37 -8.51 -20.06
N SER A 120 -17.31 -8.51 -21.02
CA SER A 120 -16.97 -8.46 -22.45
C SER A 120 -16.24 -7.18 -22.89
N ASN A 121 -16.28 -6.14 -22.06
CA ASN A 121 -15.62 -4.85 -22.32
C ASN A 121 -14.27 -4.74 -21.60
N GLY A 122 -13.84 -5.79 -20.89
CA GLY A 122 -12.61 -5.81 -20.12
C GLY A 122 -12.71 -5.19 -18.72
N SER A 123 -13.87 -4.70 -18.34
CA SER A 123 -14.07 -4.11 -17.01
C SER A 123 -14.25 -5.19 -15.93
N PRO A 124 -13.84 -4.92 -14.67
CA PRO A 124 -14.16 -5.77 -13.53
C PRO A 124 -15.65 -6.06 -13.42
N LEU A 125 -16.02 -7.27 -13.00
CA LEU A 125 -17.41 -7.59 -12.71
C LEU A 125 -17.90 -6.79 -11.50
N ARG A 126 -19.18 -6.43 -11.50
CA ARG A 126 -19.82 -5.86 -10.31
C ARG A 126 -19.89 -6.93 -9.21
N ILE A 127 -19.67 -6.55 -7.95
CA ILE A 127 -19.64 -7.52 -6.83
C ILE A 127 -20.97 -8.27 -6.67
N GLY A 128 -22.10 -7.66 -7.02
CA GLY A 128 -23.40 -8.33 -7.07
C GLY A 128 -23.46 -9.44 -8.14
N ASP A 129 -22.85 -9.21 -9.31
CA ASP A 129 -22.75 -10.23 -10.36
C ASP A 129 -21.79 -11.34 -9.95
N VAL A 130 -20.67 -11.01 -9.26
CA VAL A 130 -19.74 -12.00 -8.69
C VAL A 130 -20.48 -12.97 -7.78
N LEU A 131 -21.23 -12.45 -6.78
CA LEU A 131 -21.99 -13.30 -5.87
C LEU A 131 -23.07 -14.12 -6.59
N LYS A 132 -23.83 -13.49 -7.50
CA LYS A 132 -24.85 -14.16 -8.31
C LYS A 132 -24.29 -15.32 -9.13
N LEU A 133 -23.15 -15.09 -9.81
CA LEU A 133 -22.47 -16.12 -10.63
C LEU A 133 -21.91 -17.23 -9.73
N ALA A 134 -21.26 -16.90 -8.62
CA ALA A 134 -20.75 -17.89 -7.68
C ALA A 134 -21.86 -18.77 -7.12
N LYS A 135 -23.04 -18.21 -6.80
CA LYS A 135 -24.21 -18.97 -6.36
C LYS A 135 -24.83 -19.82 -7.48
N ARG A 136 -24.85 -19.33 -8.69
CA ARG A 136 -25.38 -20.07 -9.86
C ARG A 136 -24.53 -21.29 -10.20
N ASP A 137 -23.20 -21.19 -10.02
CA ASP A 137 -22.27 -22.27 -10.31
C ASP A 137 -22.40 -23.44 -9.30
N PHE A 138 -23.19 -23.28 -8.24
CA PHE A 138 -23.65 -24.37 -7.40
C PHE A 138 -24.72 -25.17 -8.15
N ASN A 139 -24.30 -26.22 -8.84
CA ASN A 139 -25.19 -27.03 -9.65
C ASN A 139 -26.15 -27.86 -8.79
N THR A 140 -27.45 -27.73 -9.05
CA THR A 140 -28.61 -28.63 -8.89
C THR A 140 -28.95 -29.23 -7.52
N GLU A 141 -28.07 -29.39 -6.58
CA GLU A 141 -28.44 -29.82 -5.23
C GLU A 141 -28.69 -28.62 -4.34
N ILE A 142 -29.70 -28.74 -3.48
CA ILE A 142 -30.11 -27.74 -2.49
C ILE A 142 -29.00 -27.66 -1.43
N ASP A 143 -27.86 -27.06 -1.80
CA ASP A 143 -26.87 -26.65 -0.81
C ASP A 143 -27.44 -25.42 -0.09
N LYS A 144 -27.95 -25.64 1.10
CA LYS A 144 -28.57 -24.60 1.94
C LYS A 144 -27.59 -23.45 2.24
N ASN A 145 -26.28 -23.73 2.26
CA ASN A 145 -25.26 -22.70 2.50
C ASN A 145 -25.40 -21.52 1.54
N LYS A 146 -25.57 -21.78 0.23
CA LYS A 146 -25.63 -20.71 -0.76
C LYS A 146 -26.76 -19.69 -0.52
N LEU A 147 -27.83 -20.10 0.17
CA LEU A 147 -28.95 -19.22 0.47
C LEU A 147 -28.61 -18.24 1.59
N ASN A 148 -27.75 -18.64 2.51
CA ASN A 148 -27.36 -17.86 3.67
C ASN A 148 -26.28 -16.81 3.37
N TYR A 149 -25.64 -16.85 2.20
CA TYR A 149 -24.72 -15.80 1.75
C TYR A 149 -25.48 -14.63 1.16
N VAL A 150 -25.13 -13.43 1.60
CA VAL A 150 -25.73 -12.17 1.13
C VAL A 150 -24.64 -11.17 0.79
N LEU A 151 -25.00 -10.17 0.00
CA LEU A 151 -24.21 -8.97 -0.20
C LEU A 151 -24.85 -7.83 0.62
N ILE A 152 -24.05 -7.22 1.47
CA ILE A 152 -24.35 -5.97 2.16
C ILE A 152 -23.54 -4.88 1.51
N GLY A 153 -24.15 -3.86 0.97
CA GLY A 153 -23.53 -2.78 0.21
C GLY A 153 -24.13 -2.62 -1.19
N ASP A 154 -23.50 -1.81 -2.02
CA ASP A 154 -23.95 -1.56 -3.38
C ASP A 154 -23.60 -2.72 -4.33
N PRO A 155 -24.56 -3.46 -4.91
CA PRO A 155 -24.28 -4.55 -5.84
C PRO A 155 -23.70 -4.10 -7.17
N ALA A 156 -23.77 -2.81 -7.51
CA ALA A 156 -23.19 -2.24 -8.73
C ALA A 156 -21.71 -1.91 -8.59
N LEU A 157 -21.18 -1.91 -7.37
CA LEU A 157 -19.78 -1.63 -7.09
C LEU A 157 -18.84 -2.57 -7.87
N LYS A 158 -17.79 -2.02 -8.44
CA LYS A 158 -16.67 -2.73 -9.05
C LYS A 158 -15.42 -2.53 -8.20
N LEU A 159 -14.60 -3.57 -8.04
CA LEU A 159 -13.33 -3.43 -7.34
C LEU A 159 -12.33 -2.65 -8.20
N ALA A 160 -11.56 -1.78 -7.54
CA ALA A 160 -10.55 -0.96 -8.17
C ALA A 160 -9.27 -1.79 -8.42
N TYR A 161 -9.25 -2.57 -9.50
CA TYR A 161 -8.03 -3.19 -10.02
C TYR A 161 -7.84 -2.83 -11.49
N PRO A 162 -6.58 -2.77 -11.97
CA PRO A 162 -6.25 -2.21 -13.28
C PRO A 162 -7.05 -2.81 -14.43
N GLU A 163 -7.58 -1.96 -15.32
CA GLU A 163 -8.37 -2.39 -16.48
C GLU A 163 -7.49 -2.83 -17.65
N HIS A 164 -6.28 -2.28 -17.75
CA HIS A 164 -5.35 -2.54 -18.83
C HIS A 164 -4.26 -3.52 -18.43
N SER A 165 -3.54 -4.04 -19.42
CA SER A 165 -2.46 -5.00 -19.22
C SER A 165 -1.11 -4.43 -19.61
N ILE A 166 -0.07 -4.88 -18.90
CA ILE A 166 1.33 -4.61 -19.24
C ILE A 166 1.91 -5.87 -19.88
N GLN A 167 2.41 -5.76 -21.10
CA GLN A 167 3.10 -6.84 -21.80
C GLN A 167 4.59 -6.54 -21.90
N VAL A 168 5.42 -7.38 -21.32
CA VAL A 168 6.88 -7.35 -21.53
C VAL A 168 7.19 -7.89 -22.92
N THR A 169 7.78 -7.06 -23.77
CA THR A 169 8.09 -7.40 -25.16
C THR A 169 9.54 -7.84 -25.34
N ARG A 170 10.48 -7.24 -24.56
CA ARG A 170 11.90 -7.57 -24.64
C ARG A 170 12.58 -7.50 -23.28
N ILE A 171 13.61 -8.33 -23.10
CA ILE A 171 14.54 -8.28 -21.98
C ILE A 171 15.96 -8.35 -22.54
N ASN A 172 16.78 -7.31 -22.34
CA ASN A 172 18.13 -7.17 -22.93
C ASN A 172 18.14 -7.45 -24.45
N GLY A 173 17.16 -6.90 -25.18
CA GLY A 173 17.00 -7.08 -26.62
C GLY A 173 16.47 -8.44 -27.07
N ASN A 174 16.38 -9.44 -26.18
CA ASN A 174 15.77 -10.72 -26.47
C ASN A 174 14.25 -10.64 -26.34
N SER A 175 13.52 -11.55 -27.01
CA SER A 175 12.06 -11.67 -26.84
C SER A 175 11.69 -11.83 -25.36
N GLY A 176 10.64 -11.15 -24.91
CA GLY A 176 10.11 -11.25 -23.55
C GLY A 176 9.63 -12.64 -23.14
N GLU A 177 9.41 -13.53 -24.11
CA GLU A 177 9.06 -14.93 -23.87
C GLU A 177 10.27 -15.84 -23.57
N LYS A 178 11.49 -15.34 -23.79
CA LYS A 178 12.72 -16.11 -23.57
C LYS A 178 13.20 -15.95 -22.14
N ASN A 179 13.57 -17.06 -21.51
CA ASN A 179 14.23 -17.03 -20.20
C ASN A 179 15.59 -16.34 -20.28
N ILE A 180 15.80 -15.37 -19.41
CA ILE A 180 17.04 -14.59 -19.30
C ILE A 180 17.63 -14.83 -17.91
N GLU A 181 18.87 -15.28 -17.87
CA GLU A 181 19.61 -15.42 -16.62
C GLU A 181 20.10 -14.04 -16.16
N MET A 182 19.69 -13.65 -14.96
CA MET A 182 20.14 -12.42 -14.29
C MET A 182 21.31 -12.74 -13.38
N ILE A 183 22.45 -12.09 -13.62
CA ILE A 183 23.66 -12.18 -12.80
C ILE A 183 23.62 -11.04 -11.77
N PRO A 184 23.86 -11.32 -10.48
CA PRO A 184 23.91 -10.28 -9.43
C PRO A 184 24.90 -9.15 -9.77
N GLY A 185 24.51 -7.93 -9.46
CA GLY A 185 25.29 -6.72 -9.74
C GLY A 185 25.19 -6.21 -11.20
N LYS A 186 24.38 -6.85 -12.05
CA LYS A 186 24.19 -6.41 -13.44
C LYS A 186 22.81 -5.79 -13.67
N ASN A 187 22.79 -4.84 -14.60
CA ASN A 187 21.60 -4.15 -15.06
C ASN A 187 20.96 -4.89 -16.24
N TYR A 188 19.64 -4.98 -16.20
CA TYR A 188 18.81 -5.61 -17.24
C TYR A 188 17.78 -4.64 -17.74
N THR A 189 17.79 -4.39 -19.06
CA THR A 189 16.77 -3.55 -19.69
C THR A 189 15.52 -4.38 -19.95
N VAL A 190 14.38 -3.93 -19.43
CA VAL A 190 13.06 -4.51 -19.70
C VAL A 190 12.23 -3.51 -20.49
N GLU A 191 11.74 -3.94 -21.65
CA GLU A 191 10.90 -3.13 -22.54
C GLU A 191 9.52 -3.76 -22.65
N GLY A 192 8.49 -2.93 -22.75
CA GLY A 192 7.12 -3.42 -22.87
C GLY A 192 6.14 -2.36 -23.31
N GLU A 193 4.88 -2.78 -23.32
CA GLU A 193 3.76 -2.02 -23.87
C GLU A 193 2.54 -2.10 -22.94
N ILE A 194 1.77 -1.02 -22.92
CA ILE A 194 0.46 -0.97 -22.27
C ILE A 194 -0.60 -1.30 -23.30
N ARG A 195 -1.42 -2.30 -22.99
CA ARG A 195 -2.42 -2.83 -23.93
C ARG A 195 -3.83 -2.79 -23.38
N SER A 196 -4.79 -2.51 -24.25
CA SER A 196 -6.21 -2.59 -23.97
C SER A 196 -6.64 -4.06 -23.74
N HIS A 197 -7.89 -4.24 -23.32
CA HIS A 197 -8.49 -5.57 -23.23
C HIS A 197 -8.55 -6.29 -24.60
N GLN A 198 -8.65 -5.55 -25.70
CA GLN A 198 -8.60 -6.08 -27.07
C GLN A 198 -7.19 -6.39 -27.55
N ASN A 199 -6.19 -6.25 -26.67
CA ASN A 199 -4.77 -6.44 -26.97
C ASN A 199 -4.20 -5.39 -27.96
N GLU A 200 -4.79 -4.19 -27.99
CA GLU A 200 -4.32 -3.07 -28.79
C GLU A 200 -3.38 -2.18 -27.96
N LEU A 201 -2.33 -1.65 -28.58
CA LEU A 201 -1.43 -0.69 -27.95
C LEU A 201 -2.18 0.59 -27.59
N LEU A 202 -2.09 1.02 -26.34
CA LEU A 202 -2.63 2.30 -25.87
C LEU A 202 -1.60 3.41 -26.10
N SER A 203 -1.48 3.88 -27.32
CA SER A 203 -0.48 4.89 -27.70
C SER A 203 -0.69 6.29 -27.10
N ASP A 204 -1.81 6.50 -26.43
CA ASP A 204 -2.13 7.71 -25.69
C ASP A 204 -1.89 7.57 -24.15
N PHE A 205 -1.39 6.41 -23.70
CA PHE A 205 -1.05 6.18 -22.31
C PHE A 205 0.35 6.74 -22.01
N ASN A 206 0.40 7.83 -21.22
CA ASN A 206 1.64 8.47 -20.77
C ASN A 206 1.60 8.59 -19.25
N GLY A 207 2.64 8.14 -18.57
CA GLY A 207 2.65 8.10 -17.12
C GLY A 207 3.84 7.34 -16.55
N TYR A 208 3.60 6.62 -15.46
CA TYR A 208 4.65 5.94 -14.71
C TYR A 208 4.41 4.45 -14.62
N ILE A 209 5.51 3.71 -14.54
CA ILE A 209 5.52 2.26 -14.26
C ILE A 209 6.35 1.99 -13.01
N TYR A 210 5.80 1.20 -12.09
CA TYR A 210 6.49 0.65 -10.95
C TYR A 210 6.77 -0.82 -11.16
N TYR A 211 7.89 -1.28 -10.65
CA TYR A 211 8.24 -2.70 -10.69
C TYR A 211 8.73 -3.21 -9.35
N ASN A 212 8.43 -4.48 -9.08
CA ASN A 212 8.94 -5.25 -7.97
C ASN A 212 9.48 -6.57 -8.48
N LEU A 213 10.77 -6.84 -8.27
CA LEU A 213 11.39 -8.13 -8.59
C LEU A 213 11.44 -8.99 -7.33
N TYR A 214 10.79 -10.14 -7.38
CA TYR A 214 10.82 -11.15 -6.33
C TYR A 214 11.69 -12.34 -6.75
N ASP A 215 12.32 -13.00 -5.77
CA ASP A 215 13.01 -14.27 -5.98
C ASP A 215 11.99 -15.42 -6.20
N LYS A 216 12.47 -16.65 -6.20
CA LYS A 216 11.69 -17.87 -6.37
C LYS A 216 10.54 -18.01 -5.40
N GLU A 217 9.60 -18.88 -5.76
CA GLU A 217 8.65 -19.42 -4.80
C GLU A 217 9.34 -20.25 -3.73
N LYS A 218 8.94 -20.02 -2.48
CA LYS A 218 9.27 -20.83 -1.31
C LYS A 218 8.04 -21.60 -0.85
N GLN A 219 8.26 -22.81 -0.39
CA GLN A 219 7.22 -23.63 0.19
C GLN A 219 7.21 -23.44 1.70
N PHE A 220 6.04 -23.19 2.25
CA PHE A 220 5.81 -23.02 3.67
C PHE A 220 4.84 -24.09 4.15
N THR A 221 5.05 -24.55 5.38
CA THR A 221 4.14 -25.47 6.03
C THR A 221 3.61 -24.79 7.29
N THR A 222 2.30 -24.77 7.43
CA THR A 222 1.66 -24.20 8.61
C THR A 222 2.04 -24.99 9.87
N LEU A 223 2.04 -24.31 11.02
CA LEU A 223 2.18 -24.99 12.30
C LEU A 223 0.97 -25.90 12.54
N ALA A 224 1.22 -27.07 13.12
CA ALA A 224 0.14 -27.96 13.52
C ALA A 224 -0.74 -27.29 14.59
N HIS A 225 -2.04 -27.26 14.36
CA HIS A 225 -3.05 -26.81 15.32
C HIS A 225 -3.58 -27.99 16.16
N GLN A 226 -4.69 -27.79 16.86
CA GLN A 226 -5.29 -28.80 17.77
C GLN A 226 -5.61 -30.14 17.08
N ASP A 227 -5.94 -30.12 15.80
CA ASP A 227 -6.18 -31.30 14.96
C ASP A 227 -4.90 -31.95 14.43
N LYS A 228 -3.72 -31.40 14.78
CA LYS A 228 -2.39 -31.85 14.34
C LYS A 228 -2.19 -31.88 12.81
N LYS A 229 -3.06 -31.24 12.06
CA LYS A 229 -2.92 -31.13 10.60
C LYS A 229 -2.04 -29.95 10.24
N THR A 230 -1.22 -30.14 9.23
CA THR A 230 -0.42 -29.10 8.59
C THR A 230 -0.84 -28.94 7.14
N TRP A 231 -0.74 -27.72 6.65
CA TRP A 231 -1.01 -27.38 5.26
C TRP A 231 0.24 -26.79 4.64
N THR A 232 0.48 -27.13 3.39
CA THR A 232 1.61 -26.59 2.64
C THR A 232 1.10 -25.64 1.58
N TYR A 233 1.74 -24.46 1.49
CA TYR A 233 1.45 -23.44 0.49
C TYR A 233 2.74 -22.86 -0.06
N THR A 234 2.68 -22.24 -1.24
CA THR A 234 3.79 -21.52 -1.84
C THR A 234 3.56 -20.02 -1.78
N HIS A 235 4.63 -19.28 -1.56
CA HIS A 235 4.65 -17.83 -1.52
C HIS A 235 6.02 -17.32 -1.98
N ARG A 236 6.09 -16.06 -2.48
CA ARG A 236 7.33 -15.36 -2.84
C ARG A 236 7.58 -14.24 -1.82
N PRO A 237 8.28 -14.51 -0.70
CA PRO A 237 8.47 -13.53 0.36
C PRO A 237 9.63 -12.57 0.07
N ASP A 238 10.56 -12.96 -0.79
CA ASP A 238 11.83 -12.26 -0.95
C ASP A 238 11.72 -11.23 -2.09
N LEU A 239 11.49 -9.98 -1.72
CA LEU A 239 11.64 -8.84 -2.61
C LEU A 239 13.14 -8.58 -2.79
N LEU A 240 13.60 -8.56 -4.03
CA LEU A 240 15.00 -8.32 -4.39
C LEU A 240 15.26 -6.83 -4.69
N THR A 241 14.40 -6.23 -5.49
CA THR A 241 14.52 -4.81 -5.84
C THR A 241 13.18 -4.24 -6.28
N THR A 242 13.01 -2.94 -6.12
CA THR A 242 11.88 -2.16 -6.64
C THR A 242 12.40 -0.95 -7.40
N GLY A 243 11.59 -0.43 -8.31
CA GLY A 243 11.94 0.78 -9.03
C GLY A 243 10.75 1.40 -9.76
N LYS A 244 11.00 2.57 -10.34
CA LYS A 244 10.03 3.36 -11.11
C LYS A 244 10.64 3.75 -12.45
N GLY A 245 9.83 3.83 -13.48
CA GLY A 245 10.18 4.34 -14.80
C GLY A 245 9.04 5.13 -15.40
N THR A 246 9.25 5.64 -16.61
CA THR A 246 8.23 6.39 -17.36
C THR A 246 7.65 5.57 -18.50
N ILE A 247 6.44 5.95 -18.88
CA ILE A 247 5.73 5.43 -20.04
C ILE A 247 5.46 6.58 -21.00
N GLN A 248 5.86 6.39 -22.24
CA GLN A 248 5.59 7.34 -23.31
C GLN A 248 4.95 6.60 -24.48
N ASN A 249 3.83 7.14 -24.99
CA ASN A 249 3.09 6.58 -26.11
C ASN A 249 2.75 5.08 -25.91
N GLY A 250 2.37 4.69 -24.69
CA GLY A 250 2.02 3.32 -24.34
C GLY A 250 3.19 2.35 -24.27
N THR A 251 4.43 2.84 -24.36
CA THR A 251 5.64 2.01 -24.30
C THR A 251 6.52 2.42 -23.11
N PHE A 252 7.28 1.47 -22.58
CA PHE A 252 8.25 1.75 -21.52
C PHE A 252 9.57 1.01 -21.75
N ARG A 253 10.60 1.58 -21.14
CA ARG A 253 11.91 0.97 -21.02
C ARG A 253 12.44 1.25 -19.61
N ILE A 254 12.63 0.20 -18.82
CA ILE A 254 13.13 0.29 -17.45
C ILE A 254 14.42 -0.50 -17.30
N THR A 255 15.24 -0.10 -16.35
CA THR A 255 16.42 -0.84 -15.93
C THR A 255 16.15 -1.53 -14.61
N VAL A 256 16.36 -2.83 -14.56
CA VAL A 256 16.22 -3.67 -13.37
C VAL A 256 17.59 -4.19 -12.99
N THR A 257 18.08 -3.81 -11.82
CA THR A 257 19.35 -4.28 -11.28
C THR A 257 19.09 -5.47 -10.36
N LEU A 258 19.81 -6.59 -10.55
CA LEU A 258 19.78 -7.69 -9.61
C LEU A 258 20.79 -7.42 -8.49
N PRO A 259 20.37 -7.22 -7.25
CA PRO A 259 21.28 -6.98 -6.13
C PRO A 259 22.19 -8.17 -5.85
N ILE A 260 23.34 -7.92 -5.20
CA ILE A 260 24.26 -8.97 -4.81
C ILE A 260 23.83 -9.54 -3.47
N ASP A 261 23.31 -10.75 -3.54
CA ASP A 261 22.95 -11.54 -2.37
C ASP A 261 23.41 -12.99 -2.56
N ASN A 262 24.01 -13.55 -1.53
CA ASN A 262 24.44 -14.95 -1.51
C ASN A 262 23.26 -15.94 -1.38
N SER A 263 22.03 -15.46 -1.21
CA SER A 263 20.83 -16.28 -1.05
C SER A 263 20.11 -16.59 -2.36
N HIS A 264 20.60 -16.09 -3.51
CA HIS A 264 20.00 -16.31 -4.82
C HIS A 264 19.88 -17.80 -5.17
N SER A 265 18.88 -18.13 -5.95
CA SER A 265 18.36 -19.48 -6.02
C SER A 265 18.62 -20.25 -7.32
N GLY A 266 19.05 -19.61 -8.39
CA GLY A 266 19.13 -20.21 -9.71
C GLY A 266 17.76 -20.62 -10.30
N LYS A 267 16.68 -19.99 -9.85
CA LYS A 267 15.31 -20.28 -10.27
C LYS A 267 14.61 -19.03 -10.78
N SER A 268 13.42 -19.22 -11.38
CA SER A 268 12.60 -18.13 -11.90
C SER A 268 12.18 -17.17 -10.78
N GLY A 269 12.57 -15.91 -10.92
CA GLY A 269 12.00 -14.77 -10.22
C GLY A 269 10.66 -14.36 -10.82
N LEU A 270 10.04 -13.35 -10.21
CA LEU A 270 8.80 -12.74 -10.69
C LEU A 270 8.99 -11.22 -10.71
N LEU A 271 8.94 -10.62 -11.87
CA LEU A 271 8.88 -9.17 -12.03
C LEU A 271 7.42 -8.75 -12.13
N ASN A 272 6.88 -8.17 -11.08
CA ASN A 272 5.57 -7.53 -11.07
C ASN A 272 5.69 -6.11 -11.57
N LEU A 273 4.69 -5.70 -12.39
CA LEU A 273 4.61 -4.39 -13.00
C LEU A 273 3.24 -3.78 -12.72
N TYR A 274 3.24 -2.50 -12.36
CA TYR A 274 2.05 -1.69 -12.19
C TYR A 274 2.27 -0.32 -12.83
N ALA A 275 1.28 0.16 -13.56
CA ALA A 275 1.37 1.46 -14.25
C ALA A 275 0.10 2.27 -14.04
N TYR A 276 0.27 3.58 -14.03
CA TYR A 276 -0.82 4.55 -14.09
C TYR A 276 -0.43 5.74 -14.95
N ASP A 277 -1.44 6.39 -15.54
CA ASP A 277 -1.25 7.61 -16.30
C ASP A 277 -1.90 8.82 -15.61
N GLU A 278 -1.64 10.00 -16.16
CA GLU A 278 -2.19 11.27 -15.66
C GLU A 278 -3.73 11.34 -15.67
N SER A 279 -4.40 10.52 -16.49
CA SER A 279 -5.86 10.46 -16.54
C SER A 279 -6.45 9.51 -15.51
N GLY A 280 -5.62 8.81 -14.74
CA GLY A 280 -6.02 7.83 -13.74
C GLY A 280 -6.32 6.43 -14.31
N ARG A 281 -5.94 6.15 -15.58
CA ARG A 281 -6.00 4.79 -16.12
C ARG A 281 -4.87 3.95 -15.51
N GLU A 282 -5.16 2.70 -15.24
CA GLU A 282 -4.23 1.78 -14.60
C GLU A 282 -3.99 0.54 -15.45
N ALA A 283 -2.77 0.00 -15.36
CA ALA A 283 -2.39 -1.25 -15.98
C ALA A 283 -1.55 -2.12 -15.03
N ASN A 284 -1.67 -3.43 -15.15
CA ASN A 284 -0.79 -4.36 -14.44
C ASN A 284 -0.32 -5.50 -15.34
N GLY A 285 0.80 -6.10 -14.95
CA GLY A 285 1.35 -7.26 -15.63
C GLY A 285 2.50 -7.88 -14.87
N TYR A 286 3.06 -8.93 -15.41
CA TYR A 286 4.24 -9.58 -14.82
C TYR A 286 5.03 -10.35 -15.88
N THR A 287 6.27 -10.69 -15.53
CA THR A 287 7.03 -11.71 -16.25
C THR A 287 7.77 -12.62 -15.27
N ASP A 288 7.78 -13.91 -15.56
CA ASP A 288 8.54 -14.95 -14.83
C ASP A 288 9.76 -15.46 -15.63
N LYS A 289 10.13 -14.74 -16.69
CA LYS A 289 11.22 -15.09 -17.61
C LYS A 289 12.61 -14.68 -17.10
N LEU A 290 12.71 -14.14 -15.91
CA LEU A 290 13.94 -13.74 -15.26
C LEU A 290 14.41 -14.86 -14.32
N ILE A 291 15.53 -15.50 -14.65
CA ILE A 291 16.14 -16.55 -13.81
C ILE A 291 17.18 -15.88 -12.93
N VAL A 292 16.96 -15.86 -11.64
CA VAL A 292 17.88 -15.28 -10.66
C VAL A 292 19.08 -16.21 -10.48
N SER A 293 20.25 -15.84 -11.03
CA SER A 293 21.46 -16.66 -11.03
C SER A 293 22.09 -16.78 -9.63
N THR A 294 22.75 -17.90 -9.38
CA THR A 294 23.63 -18.08 -8.23
C THR A 294 25.07 -17.71 -8.51
N ALA A 295 25.40 -17.40 -9.76
CA ALA A 295 26.75 -16.99 -10.14
C ALA A 295 27.03 -15.58 -9.58
N VAL A 296 28.16 -15.41 -8.90
CA VAL A 296 28.64 -14.12 -8.46
C VAL A 296 29.84 -13.78 -9.34
N GLU A 297 29.70 -12.75 -10.19
CA GLU A 297 30.89 -12.20 -10.87
C GLU A 297 31.60 -11.23 -9.91
N PRO A 298 32.97 -11.17 -9.95
CA PRO A 298 33.68 -10.18 -9.16
C PRO A 298 33.28 -8.77 -9.58
N ILE A 299 32.83 -7.97 -8.62
CA ILE A 299 32.52 -6.58 -8.85
C ILE A 299 33.76 -5.78 -8.61
N THR A 300 33.97 -4.86 -9.49
CA THR A 300 35.30 -4.35 -9.62
C THR A 300 35.56 -2.97 -9.00
N GLU A 301 34.58 -2.11 -8.78
CA GLU A 301 34.96 -0.71 -8.55
C GLU A 301 34.13 0.14 -7.59
N ASP A 302 32.89 -0.24 -7.25
CA ASP A 302 32.09 0.56 -6.32
C ASP A 302 32.23 0.05 -4.88
N ILE A 303 32.77 0.89 -4.02
CA ILE A 303 32.97 0.63 -2.59
C ILE A 303 32.28 1.68 -1.71
N GLN A 304 31.53 2.59 -2.31
CA GLN A 304 30.82 3.64 -1.60
C GLN A 304 29.36 3.24 -1.46
N GLY A 305 28.77 3.55 -0.33
CA GLY A 305 27.33 3.40 -0.15
C GLY A 305 26.58 4.62 -0.71
N PRO A 306 25.23 4.56 -0.73
CA PRO A 306 24.40 5.61 -1.27
C PRO A 306 24.75 7.00 -0.75
N ASP A 307 24.80 7.98 -1.65
CA ASP A 307 24.98 9.38 -1.28
C ASP A 307 23.66 9.92 -0.71
N ILE A 308 23.69 10.40 0.53
CA ILE A 308 22.55 10.95 1.23
C ILE A 308 22.55 12.46 1.02
N GLU A 309 21.74 12.94 0.12
CA GLU A 309 21.65 14.34 -0.27
C GLU A 309 20.89 15.19 0.76
N PHE A 310 19.88 14.59 1.39
CA PHE A 310 19.08 15.24 2.41
C PHE A 310 18.56 14.22 3.42
N ALA A 311 18.51 14.62 4.69
CA ALA A 311 17.82 13.92 5.76
C ALA A 311 17.23 14.93 6.75
N GLY A 312 15.93 14.84 7.04
CA GLY A 312 15.26 15.81 7.88
C GLY A 312 13.88 15.38 8.37
N ILE A 313 13.21 16.30 9.08
CA ILE A 313 11.86 16.08 9.60
C ILE A 313 10.89 17.03 8.90
N ASN A 314 9.78 16.46 8.43
CA ASN A 314 8.65 17.07 7.74
C ASN A 314 8.94 17.54 6.31
N ASP A 315 9.97 18.32 6.05
CA ASP A 315 10.28 18.83 4.73
C ASP A 315 11.78 19.22 4.57
N ASP A 316 12.10 19.76 3.40
CA ASP A 316 13.47 20.18 3.01
C ASP A 316 13.98 21.43 3.75
N SER A 317 13.15 22.10 4.54
CA SER A 317 13.55 23.26 5.36
C SER A 317 14.17 22.85 6.71
N PHE A 318 14.25 21.56 6.98
CA PHE A 318 14.80 21.03 8.22
C PHE A 318 16.24 21.51 8.44
N THR A 319 16.50 22.00 9.64
CA THR A 319 17.83 22.27 10.15
C THR A 319 18.03 21.55 11.48
N GLU A 320 19.22 21.02 11.72
CA GLU A 320 19.51 20.29 12.95
C GLU A 320 19.20 21.12 14.19
N GLY A 321 18.52 20.51 15.17
CA GLY A 321 18.08 21.18 16.39
C GLY A 321 16.78 21.99 16.28
N ILE A 322 16.08 21.92 15.17
CA ILE A 322 14.77 22.57 15.00
C ILE A 322 13.72 21.97 15.93
N LEU A 323 12.76 22.82 16.35
CA LEU A 323 11.57 22.37 17.07
C LEU A 323 10.59 21.73 16.11
N VAL A 324 10.15 20.53 16.47
CA VAL A 324 9.23 19.70 15.67
C VAL A 324 7.96 19.43 16.45
N ASN A 325 6.81 19.52 15.81
CA ASN A 325 5.51 19.18 16.39
C ASN A 325 5.10 17.76 15.96
N ASN A 326 4.31 17.07 16.81
CA ASN A 326 3.62 15.85 16.44
C ASN A 326 2.34 16.16 15.60
N PRO A 327 2.00 15.32 14.60
CA PRO A 327 2.76 14.18 14.09
C PRO A 327 3.95 14.63 13.23
N ALA A 328 5.07 13.91 13.33
CA ALA A 328 6.28 14.18 12.57
C ALA A 328 6.53 13.11 11.49
N THR A 329 7.19 13.51 10.42
CA THR A 329 7.55 12.60 9.31
C THR A 329 9.03 12.73 9.03
N PHE A 330 9.76 11.61 8.99
CA PHE A 330 11.14 11.60 8.54
C PHE A 330 11.19 11.54 7.02
N VAL A 331 11.97 12.42 6.41
CA VAL A 331 12.21 12.49 4.96
C VAL A 331 13.71 12.35 4.70
N CYS A 332 14.07 11.50 3.75
CA CYS A 332 15.45 11.33 3.31
C CYS A 332 15.52 11.16 1.80
N LYS A 333 16.45 11.87 1.15
CA LYS A 333 16.72 11.76 -0.30
C LYS A 333 18.14 11.23 -0.48
N PHE A 334 18.28 10.24 -1.34
CA PHE A 334 19.57 9.58 -1.59
C PHE A 334 19.63 8.97 -2.98
N SER A 335 20.83 8.83 -3.49
CA SER A 335 21.10 8.28 -4.81
C SER A 335 22.31 7.36 -4.81
N ASP A 336 22.41 6.45 -5.79
CA ASP A 336 23.56 5.58 -5.97
C ASP A 336 23.66 5.07 -7.41
N PRO A 337 24.81 5.19 -8.09
CA PRO A 337 25.01 4.68 -9.45
C PRO A 337 24.77 3.18 -9.61
N SER A 338 25.04 2.40 -8.56
CA SER A 338 24.82 0.95 -8.53
C SER A 338 23.37 0.58 -8.25
N GLY A 339 22.54 1.57 -7.85
CA GLY A 339 21.14 1.40 -7.47
C GLY A 339 20.96 1.12 -5.97
N ILE A 340 19.73 1.31 -5.51
CA ILE A 340 19.38 1.22 -4.10
C ILE A 340 18.87 -0.18 -3.76
N TRP A 341 19.38 -0.76 -2.67
CA TRP A 341 18.87 -2.01 -2.13
C TRP A 341 17.55 -1.79 -1.40
N SER A 342 16.47 -2.35 -1.93
CA SER A 342 15.14 -2.30 -1.33
C SER A 342 14.61 -3.69 -0.91
N GLY A 343 15.49 -4.69 -0.94
CA GLY A 343 15.15 -6.05 -0.55
C GLY A 343 15.11 -6.26 0.97
N ASN A 344 14.80 -7.49 1.38
CA ASN A 344 14.64 -7.88 2.78
C ASN A 344 15.73 -8.85 3.28
N SER A 345 16.87 -8.92 2.59
CA SER A 345 17.97 -9.79 2.99
C SER A 345 18.57 -9.38 4.33
N LEU A 346 18.79 -10.37 5.19
CA LEU A 346 19.30 -10.13 6.54
C LEU A 346 20.65 -9.41 6.52
N GLY A 347 20.74 -8.33 7.30
CA GLY A 347 21.95 -7.51 7.42
C GLY A 347 22.14 -6.45 6.33
N LYS A 348 21.23 -6.38 5.34
CA LYS A 348 21.22 -5.35 4.28
C LYS A 348 19.89 -4.61 4.21
N GLN A 349 19.07 -4.69 5.24
CA GLN A 349 17.77 -4.01 5.28
C GLN A 349 17.97 -2.51 5.48
N MET A 350 17.07 -1.72 4.89
CA MET A 350 16.92 -0.33 5.32
C MET A 350 16.41 -0.33 6.75
N THR A 351 17.10 0.37 7.65
CA THR A 351 16.74 0.41 9.07
C THR A 351 16.55 1.83 9.55
N LEU A 352 15.62 2.01 10.47
CA LEU A 352 15.36 3.27 11.13
C LEU A 352 15.37 3.06 12.65
N SER A 353 16.19 3.84 13.34
CA SER A 353 16.32 3.80 14.79
C SER A 353 16.00 5.17 15.39
N LEU A 354 15.21 5.19 16.46
CA LEU A 354 14.87 6.37 17.23
C LEU A 354 15.48 6.22 18.63
N ASP A 355 16.24 7.21 19.06
CA ASP A 355 16.92 7.24 20.37
C ASP A 355 17.72 5.96 20.67
N GLY A 356 18.35 5.42 19.62
CA GLY A 356 19.14 4.19 19.69
C GLY A 356 18.32 2.89 19.68
N ALA A 357 17.00 2.95 19.67
CA ALA A 357 16.15 1.78 19.54
C ALA A 357 15.66 1.62 18.09
N CYS A 358 15.79 0.42 17.53
CA CYS A 358 15.26 0.12 16.20
C CYS A 358 13.73 0.23 16.21
N ILE A 359 13.16 1.11 15.38
CA ILE A 359 11.71 1.25 15.24
C ILE A 359 11.17 0.09 14.41
N GLU A 360 11.86 -0.24 13.31
CA GLU A 360 11.47 -1.27 12.38
C GLU A 360 12.72 -1.81 11.67
N GLU A 361 12.86 -3.14 11.60
CA GLU A 361 14.05 -3.80 11.03
C GLU A 361 14.15 -3.70 9.51
N ASN A 362 13.03 -3.48 8.82
CA ASN A 362 13.02 -3.26 7.37
C ASN A 362 11.96 -2.23 7.00
N VAL A 363 12.43 -1.02 6.72
CA VAL A 363 11.59 0.12 6.32
C VAL A 363 11.55 0.36 4.81
N ALA A 364 12.10 -0.54 4.00
CA ALA A 364 12.21 -0.38 2.54
C ALA A 364 10.86 -0.14 1.82
N ARG A 365 9.74 -0.54 2.42
CA ARG A 365 8.39 -0.25 1.89
C ARG A 365 8.05 1.25 1.82
N TYR A 366 8.76 2.07 2.58
CA TYR A 366 8.59 3.54 2.58
C TYR A 366 9.51 4.22 1.55
N TYR A 367 10.39 3.46 0.91
CA TYR A 367 11.22 3.94 -0.17
C TYR A 367 10.41 4.13 -1.45
N LYS A 368 10.54 5.30 -2.07
CA LYS A 368 9.91 5.67 -3.34
C LYS A 368 11.00 5.98 -4.36
N PRO A 369 11.23 5.12 -5.34
CA PRO A 369 12.19 5.42 -6.41
C PRO A 369 11.68 6.58 -7.25
N ILE A 370 12.59 7.46 -7.65
CA ILE A 370 12.32 8.60 -8.54
C ILE A 370 12.60 8.14 -9.98
N ALA A 371 11.69 8.46 -10.90
CA ALA A 371 11.85 8.14 -12.32
C ALA A 371 12.67 9.23 -13.03
N GLU A 372 13.30 8.84 -14.15
CA GLU A 372 14.01 9.76 -15.07
C GLU A 372 15.33 10.34 -14.55
N SER A 373 15.87 9.84 -13.45
CA SER A 373 17.20 10.19 -13.03
C SER A 373 18.25 9.39 -13.78
N GLU A 374 19.37 10.02 -14.18
CA GLU A 374 20.53 9.34 -14.76
C GLU A 374 21.19 8.40 -13.76
N ILE A 375 21.13 8.74 -12.47
CA ILE A 375 21.59 7.95 -11.33
C ILE A 375 20.35 7.47 -10.59
N PRO A 376 20.22 6.17 -10.26
CA PRO A 376 19.11 5.69 -9.45
C PRO A 376 19.02 6.46 -8.14
N GLU A 377 17.94 7.18 -7.97
CA GLU A 377 17.65 7.97 -6.78
C GLU A 377 16.28 7.65 -6.20
N GLY A 378 16.06 8.03 -4.97
CA GLY A 378 14.78 7.86 -4.33
C GLY A 378 14.60 8.70 -3.09
N GLU A 379 13.34 8.77 -2.72
CA GLU A 379 12.86 9.45 -1.53
C GLU A 379 12.36 8.41 -0.53
N PHE A 380 12.70 8.62 0.72
CA PHE A 380 12.21 7.82 1.83
C PHE A 380 11.34 8.71 2.74
N ILE A 381 10.08 8.32 2.94
CA ILE A 381 9.13 9.10 3.74
C ILE A 381 8.52 8.17 4.79
N TYR A 382 8.85 8.41 6.05
CA TYR A 382 8.41 7.57 7.17
C TYR A 382 7.61 8.37 8.20
N PRO A 383 6.33 8.05 8.44
CA PRO A 383 5.55 8.67 9.50
C PRO A 383 6.07 8.18 10.86
N LEU A 384 6.63 9.08 11.64
CA LEU A 384 7.14 8.75 12.97
C LEU A 384 5.99 8.43 13.94
N PRO A 385 6.20 7.54 14.92
CA PRO A 385 5.27 7.38 16.02
C PRO A 385 5.14 8.71 16.78
N ARG A 386 4.07 8.86 17.57
CA ARG A 386 3.95 10.03 18.43
C ARG A 386 5.13 10.07 19.41
N LEU A 387 5.87 11.17 19.37
CA LEU A 387 7.09 11.37 20.14
C LEU A 387 6.78 12.12 21.44
N SER A 388 7.56 11.86 22.48
CA SER A 388 7.53 12.64 23.73
C SER A 388 8.18 14.01 23.54
N ASN A 389 7.89 14.95 24.41
CA ASN A 389 8.62 16.23 24.42
C ASN A 389 10.09 16.01 24.81
N GLY A 390 11.00 16.69 24.15
CA GLY A 390 12.43 16.65 24.41
C GLY A 390 13.27 16.41 23.17
N LEU A 391 14.56 16.20 23.40
CA LEU A 391 15.54 15.91 22.35
C LEU A 391 15.41 14.45 21.88
N HIS A 392 15.38 14.26 20.58
CA HIS A 392 15.37 12.97 19.92
C HIS A 392 16.49 12.86 18.90
N THR A 393 16.96 11.63 18.67
CA THR A 393 17.91 11.31 17.62
C THR A 393 17.31 10.24 16.71
N LEU A 394 17.42 10.42 15.41
CA LEU A 394 16.97 9.47 14.41
C LEU A 394 18.14 9.04 13.53
N THR A 395 18.36 7.74 13.44
CA THR A 395 19.42 7.16 12.61
C THR A 395 18.79 6.32 11.50
N PHE A 396 19.11 6.66 10.26
CA PHE A 396 18.68 5.93 9.07
C PHE A 396 19.88 5.30 8.37
N LYS A 397 19.76 4.03 7.99
CA LYS A 397 20.77 3.27 7.26
C LYS A 397 20.19 2.70 5.99
N VAL A 398 20.93 2.87 4.89
CA VAL A 398 20.57 2.41 3.54
C VAL A 398 21.76 1.72 2.88
N PHE A 399 21.47 0.80 1.96
CA PHE A 399 22.47 0.04 1.20
C PHE A 399 22.27 0.24 -0.31
N ASP A 400 23.38 0.18 -1.06
CA ASP A 400 23.37 0.01 -2.51
C ASP A 400 23.12 -1.47 -2.90
N THR A 401 22.95 -1.74 -4.18
CA THR A 401 22.76 -3.12 -4.68
C THR A 401 24.02 -3.98 -4.58
N LEU A 402 25.16 -3.40 -4.32
CA LEU A 402 26.46 -4.07 -4.14
C LEU A 402 26.74 -4.43 -2.68
N GLY A 403 25.98 -3.87 -1.76
CA GLY A 403 26.05 -4.14 -0.33
C GLY A 403 26.88 -3.14 0.47
N ASN A 404 27.32 -2.03 -0.15
CA ASN A 404 27.90 -0.92 0.59
C ASN A 404 26.79 -0.13 1.29
N SER A 405 27.10 0.52 2.41
CA SER A 405 26.08 1.21 3.19
C SER A 405 26.47 2.63 3.55
N SER A 406 25.44 3.48 3.63
CA SER A 406 25.54 4.81 4.22
C SER A 406 24.56 4.94 5.37
N GLU A 407 24.92 5.80 6.34
CA GLU A 407 24.14 6.05 7.53
C GLU A 407 24.13 7.54 7.81
N VAL A 408 22.97 8.07 8.19
CA VAL A 408 22.80 9.44 8.65
C VAL A 408 22.09 9.47 9.99
N THR A 409 22.56 10.33 10.88
CA THR A 409 21.90 10.60 12.16
C THR A 409 21.54 12.07 12.22
N ILE A 410 20.29 12.38 12.53
CA ILE A 410 19.81 13.72 12.75
C ILE A 410 19.31 13.88 14.19
N ALA A 411 19.45 15.08 14.75
CA ALA A 411 18.93 15.44 16.05
C ALA A 411 17.89 16.56 15.93
N PHE A 412 16.79 16.44 16.68
CA PHE A 412 15.71 17.41 16.70
C PHE A 412 15.05 17.45 18.08
N GLU A 413 14.36 18.55 18.40
CA GLU A 413 13.63 18.69 19.65
C GLU A 413 12.11 18.63 19.36
N VAL A 414 11.38 17.77 20.07
CA VAL A 414 9.92 17.74 20.02
C VAL A 414 9.36 18.59 21.15
N LYS A 415 8.49 19.51 20.78
CA LYS A 415 7.72 20.30 21.74
C LYS A 415 6.25 20.22 21.32
N GLU A 416 5.44 19.62 22.17
CA GLU A 416 4.00 19.65 21.97
C GLU A 416 3.53 21.11 22.13
N ASN A 417 3.17 21.75 21.03
CA ASN A 417 2.39 22.97 21.14
C ASN A 417 1.03 22.58 21.74
N SER A 418 0.63 23.26 22.79
CA SER A 418 -0.68 23.08 23.41
C SER A 418 -1.84 23.54 22.51
N GLU A 419 -1.54 24.07 21.34
CA GLU A 419 -2.51 24.56 20.38
C GLU A 419 -2.74 23.50 19.29
N THR A 420 -3.93 22.88 19.31
CA THR A 420 -4.38 21.97 18.27
C THR A 420 -5.25 22.76 17.31
N TYR A 421 -4.92 22.71 16.03
CA TYR A 421 -5.73 23.31 14.96
C TYR A 421 -6.49 22.21 14.21
N THR A 422 -7.75 22.47 13.90
CA THR A 422 -8.58 21.58 13.09
C THR A 422 -8.77 22.23 11.73
N ILE A 423 -8.34 21.54 10.67
CA ILE A 423 -8.65 21.91 9.29
C ILE A 423 -9.92 21.15 8.90
N SER A 424 -10.90 21.88 8.40
CA SER A 424 -12.16 21.34 7.88
C SER A 424 -12.38 21.77 6.43
N LEU A 425 -13.06 20.92 5.67
CA LEU A 425 -13.51 21.20 4.31
C LEU A 425 -15.03 21.29 4.33
N GLU A 426 -15.58 22.37 3.77
CA GLU A 426 -17.03 22.58 3.80
C GLU A 426 -17.80 21.80 2.74
N GLU A 427 -17.09 21.35 1.67
CA GLU A 427 -17.71 20.68 0.53
C GLU A 427 -17.05 19.31 0.32
N GLU A 428 -17.66 18.27 0.90
CA GLU A 428 -17.24 16.88 0.70
C GLU A 428 -18.40 16.02 0.18
N PRO A 429 -18.34 15.51 -1.06
CA PRO A 429 -17.26 15.69 -2.06
C PRO A 429 -17.32 17.05 -2.76
N ALA A 430 -16.17 17.68 -2.93
CA ALA A 430 -16.05 18.94 -3.65
C ALA A 430 -16.15 18.71 -5.18
N THR A 431 -17.03 19.46 -5.85
CA THR A 431 -17.26 19.31 -7.30
C THR A 431 -16.73 20.46 -8.14
N GLU A 432 -16.68 21.67 -7.62
CA GLU A 432 -16.18 22.85 -8.31
C GLU A 432 -15.02 23.53 -7.58
N ARG A 433 -15.08 23.55 -6.26
CA ARG A 433 -14.08 24.12 -5.36
C ARG A 433 -14.17 23.44 -4.01
N ALA A 434 -13.16 23.58 -3.19
CA ALA A 434 -13.16 23.20 -1.79
C ALA A 434 -12.85 24.44 -0.93
N THR A 435 -13.66 24.69 0.08
CA THR A 435 -13.45 25.75 1.06
C THR A 435 -12.75 25.15 2.28
N ILE A 436 -11.55 25.65 2.55
CA ILE A 436 -10.69 25.20 3.64
C ILE A 436 -10.83 26.18 4.80
N SER A 437 -11.31 25.69 5.94
CA SER A 437 -11.42 26.44 7.20
C SER A 437 -10.44 25.88 8.23
N CYS A 438 -9.96 26.71 9.12
CA CYS A 438 -9.05 26.31 10.19
C CYS A 438 -9.49 26.91 11.51
N GLN A 439 -9.65 26.08 12.54
CA GLN A 439 -10.08 26.47 13.88
C GLN A 439 -9.08 26.02 14.93
N ASP A 440 -8.96 26.83 16.00
CA ASP A 440 -8.20 26.46 17.18
C ASP A 440 -8.93 25.40 18.02
N GLN A 441 -8.29 24.92 19.09
CA GLN A 441 -8.86 23.94 20.01
C GLN A 441 -10.16 24.39 20.71
N ASN A 442 -10.48 25.68 20.68
CA ASN A 442 -11.70 26.25 21.26
C ASN A 442 -12.80 26.46 20.20
N GLY A 443 -12.55 26.10 18.94
CA GLY A 443 -13.46 26.29 17.82
C GLY A 443 -13.50 27.70 17.24
N ASN A 444 -12.52 28.56 17.56
CA ASN A 444 -12.41 29.89 16.97
C ASN A 444 -11.62 29.80 15.66
N ASP A 445 -12.02 30.57 14.67
CA ASP A 445 -11.29 30.66 13.41
C ASP A 445 -9.90 31.25 13.63
N VAL A 446 -8.90 30.64 12.97
CA VAL A 446 -7.51 31.12 13.01
C VAL A 446 -7.39 32.39 12.18
N THR A 447 -7.17 33.51 12.86
CA THR A 447 -7.08 34.84 12.24
C THR A 447 -5.66 35.40 12.18
N GLU A 448 -4.75 34.92 13.02
CA GLU A 448 -3.37 35.42 13.12
C GLU A 448 -2.37 34.27 12.97
N SER A 449 -1.45 34.43 12.03
CA SER A 449 -0.31 33.55 11.82
C SER A 449 0.84 34.34 11.22
N LYS A 450 2.08 34.11 11.68
CA LYS A 450 3.26 34.73 11.07
C LYS A 450 3.54 34.17 9.70
N HIS A 451 3.27 32.88 9.53
CA HIS A 451 3.46 32.17 8.27
C HIS A 451 2.46 31.01 8.22
N THR A 452 1.77 30.88 7.11
CA THR A 452 0.83 29.79 6.85
C THR A 452 1.15 29.16 5.51
N ARG A 453 1.30 27.85 5.50
CA ARG A 453 1.35 27.05 4.27
C ARG A 453 0.26 25.98 4.30
N ILE A 454 -0.58 25.98 3.27
CA ILE A 454 -1.57 24.92 3.03
C ILE A 454 -1.10 24.12 1.84
N SER A 455 -1.09 22.81 1.93
CA SER A 455 -0.78 21.92 0.83
C SER A 455 -1.85 20.86 0.65
N VAL A 456 -2.10 20.49 -0.61
CA VAL A 456 -3.01 19.42 -0.99
C VAL A 456 -2.19 18.35 -1.70
N THR A 457 -2.24 17.14 -1.17
CA THR A 457 -1.55 15.98 -1.73
C THR A 457 -2.55 14.94 -2.25
N ASN A 458 -2.15 14.17 -3.25
CA ASN A 458 -2.90 13.00 -3.69
C ASN A 458 -2.70 11.81 -2.70
N THR A 459 -3.33 10.68 -3.00
CA THR A 459 -3.22 9.45 -2.19
C THR A 459 -1.82 8.83 -2.18
N LEU A 460 -0.94 9.26 -3.08
CA LEU A 460 0.46 8.83 -3.15
C LEU A 460 1.39 9.75 -2.33
N GLY A 461 0.84 10.84 -1.76
CA GLY A 461 1.58 11.84 -1.01
C GLY A 461 2.28 12.89 -1.88
N GLU A 462 2.01 12.92 -3.19
CA GLU A 462 2.54 13.94 -4.09
C GLU A 462 1.81 15.26 -3.87
N GLU A 463 2.53 16.36 -3.70
CA GLU A 463 1.93 17.68 -3.58
C GLU A 463 1.38 18.12 -4.93
N ILE A 464 0.07 18.35 -4.96
CA ILE A 464 -0.66 18.77 -6.17
C ILE A 464 -0.84 20.27 -6.19
N TRP A 465 -1.12 20.85 -5.04
CA TRP A 465 -1.33 22.26 -4.90
C TRP A 465 -0.83 22.75 -3.54
N SER A 466 -0.28 23.96 -3.52
CA SER A 466 0.10 24.61 -2.27
C SER A 466 -0.18 26.11 -2.32
N TYR A 467 -0.45 26.66 -1.16
CA TYR A 467 -0.62 28.09 -0.95
C TYR A 467 0.18 28.51 0.27
N GLU A 468 0.97 29.56 0.15
CA GLU A 468 1.85 30.05 1.20
C GLU A 468 1.68 31.57 1.35
N THR A 469 1.55 32.04 2.58
CA THR A 469 1.36 33.48 2.88
C THR A 469 1.81 33.84 4.29
N THR A 470 2.14 35.11 4.45
CA THR A 470 2.35 35.79 5.75
C THR A 470 1.21 36.74 6.10
N GLU A 471 0.12 36.74 5.34
CA GLU A 471 -1.04 37.59 5.58
C GLU A 471 -1.97 36.98 6.65
N ASN A 472 -2.49 37.83 7.52
CA ASN A 472 -3.51 37.48 8.51
C ASN A 472 -4.89 37.34 7.84
N ASN A 473 -5.82 36.63 8.52
CA ASN A 473 -7.19 36.39 8.06
C ASN A 473 -7.25 35.58 6.73
N LEU A 474 -6.38 34.60 6.57
CA LEU A 474 -6.34 33.72 5.40
C LEU A 474 -7.64 32.88 5.24
N PHE A 475 -8.22 32.45 6.35
CA PHE A 475 -9.36 31.54 6.30
C PHE A 475 -10.71 32.28 6.29
N PRO A 476 -11.71 31.75 5.57
CA PRO A 476 -11.67 30.53 4.75
C PRO A 476 -10.89 30.68 3.44
N LEU A 477 -10.02 29.71 3.10
CA LEU A 477 -9.26 29.67 1.87
C LEU A 477 -10.00 28.79 0.82
N THR A 478 -10.07 29.25 -0.42
CA THR A 478 -10.71 28.48 -1.49
C THR A 478 -9.69 27.83 -2.40
N TRP A 479 -9.75 26.50 -2.52
CA TRP A 479 -9.03 25.73 -3.53
C TRP A 479 -9.98 25.41 -4.71
N ASN A 480 -9.63 25.85 -5.91
CA ASN A 480 -10.46 25.70 -7.13
C ASN A 480 -10.29 24.32 -7.81
N LEU A 481 -9.82 23.30 -7.08
CA LEU A 481 -9.54 21.97 -7.57
C LEU A 481 -8.60 21.96 -8.79
N GLN A 482 -7.56 22.80 -8.74
CA GLN A 482 -6.52 22.90 -9.74
C GLN A 482 -5.16 22.64 -9.10
N ASP A 483 -4.22 22.09 -9.87
CA ASP A 483 -2.83 21.95 -9.47
C ASP A 483 -2.09 23.30 -9.50
N ASN A 484 -0.83 23.32 -9.09
CA ASN A 484 0.01 24.53 -9.10
C ASN A 484 0.21 25.13 -10.52
N ASN A 485 -0.11 24.40 -11.59
CA ASN A 485 -0.06 24.84 -12.98
C ASN A 485 -1.42 25.33 -13.50
N GLY A 486 -2.46 25.32 -12.68
CA GLY A 486 -3.82 25.71 -13.05
C GLY A 486 -4.62 24.64 -13.80
N LYS A 487 -4.12 23.42 -13.91
CA LYS A 487 -4.83 22.28 -14.52
C LYS A 487 -5.78 21.68 -13.49
N ARG A 488 -7.02 21.38 -13.89
CA ARG A 488 -8.00 20.75 -13.02
C ARG A 488 -7.53 19.35 -12.61
N VAL A 489 -7.61 19.07 -11.31
CA VAL A 489 -7.23 17.76 -10.75
C VAL A 489 -8.26 16.69 -11.13
N SER A 490 -7.83 15.45 -11.21
CA SER A 490 -8.68 14.27 -11.47
C SER A 490 -9.68 14.06 -10.33
N ALA A 491 -10.78 13.37 -10.61
CA ALA A 491 -11.66 12.91 -9.53
C ALA A 491 -10.90 11.90 -8.66
N GLY A 492 -10.85 12.13 -7.37
CA GLY A 492 -10.10 11.29 -6.44
C GLY A 492 -10.12 11.81 -5.01
N GLN A 493 -9.42 11.13 -4.14
CA GLN A 493 -9.22 11.53 -2.76
C GLN A 493 -7.93 12.33 -2.66
N TYR A 494 -8.00 13.46 -1.96
CA TYR A 494 -6.89 14.36 -1.68
C TYR A 494 -6.82 14.64 -0.20
N TYR A 495 -5.61 14.90 0.30
CA TYR A 495 -5.37 15.24 1.69
C TYR A 495 -4.92 16.69 1.79
N CYS A 496 -5.56 17.46 2.65
CA CYS A 496 -5.17 18.82 2.95
C CYS A 496 -4.34 18.86 4.23
N LYS A 497 -3.19 19.52 4.18
CA LYS A 497 -2.31 19.76 5.33
C LYS A 497 -2.09 21.25 5.52
N GLY A 498 -2.09 21.70 6.77
CA GLY A 498 -1.76 23.08 7.13
C GLY A 498 -0.52 23.12 8.01
N TYR A 499 0.34 24.07 7.74
CA TYR A 499 1.45 24.48 8.59
C TYR A 499 1.24 25.92 9.03
N PHE A 500 1.31 26.17 10.35
CA PHE A 500 1.05 27.46 10.93
C PHE A 500 2.20 27.83 11.88
N GLU A 501 2.85 28.96 11.62
CA GLU A 501 3.79 29.55 12.55
C GLU A 501 3.05 30.62 13.35
N THR A 502 2.76 30.33 14.61
CA THR A 502 2.14 31.27 15.53
C THR A 502 3.19 32.14 16.23
N SER A 503 2.77 33.27 16.78
CA SER A 503 3.62 34.29 17.44
C SER A 503 4.35 33.79 18.69
#